data_4ce66580c8e1665f7e2a52d314b4da86
#
_entry.id   4ce66580c8e1665f7e2a52d314b4da86
#
_cell.length_a   1.000
_cell.length_b   1.000
_cell.length_c   1.000
_cell.angle_alpha   90.00
_cell.angle_beta   90.00
_cell.angle_gamma   90.00
#
_symmetry.space_group_name_H-M   'P 1'
#
loop_
_entity.id
_entity.type
_entity.pdbx_description
1 polymer ?
#
loop_
_entity_poly.entity_id
_entity_poly.type
_entity_poly.pdbx_seq_one_letter_code
_entity_poly.pdbx_strand_id
1 'polypeptide(L)'
;SRKGFVYDLKSFSLESSFEYGSEGWGITTMGDYLVMSDGTNKLYHIAPSTFNILREVEVYDNVGPINQLNELEYVGGLIWANVWLTDRIVAIDPKSGAVKYDLDLSGLLSAAERGKLDDKDDVLNGIAWNPVSKTFYLTGKRWPKLFEIKVEIPN
;
A
#
# COMPACT_ATOMS: atom_id res chain seq x y z
N SER A 1 11.17 -11.91 -3.74
CA SER A 1 11.64 -11.87 -5.12
C SER A 1 12.08 -10.44 -5.45
N ARG A 2 13.18 -10.28 -6.19
CA ARG A 2 13.70 -8.99 -6.66
C ARG A 2 13.45 -8.81 -8.15
N LYS A 3 12.33 -9.35 -8.63
CA LYS A 3 11.96 -9.34 -10.03
C LYS A 3 10.53 -8.86 -10.21
N GLY A 4 10.34 -7.89 -11.11
CA GLY A 4 9.06 -7.41 -11.56
C GLY A 4 8.71 -7.96 -12.93
N PHE A 5 7.42 -8.07 -13.21
CA PHE A 5 6.88 -8.57 -14.48
C PHE A 5 5.84 -7.56 -15.00
N VAL A 6 5.88 -7.34 -16.31
CA VAL A 6 4.90 -6.51 -17.02
C VAL A 6 4.06 -7.41 -17.89
N TYR A 7 2.76 -7.28 -17.80
CA TYR A 7 1.80 -8.06 -18.57
C TYR A 7 0.88 -7.13 -19.36
N ASP A 8 0.53 -7.56 -20.56
CA ASP A 8 -0.56 -6.93 -21.30
C ASP A 8 -1.89 -7.09 -20.54
N LEU A 9 -2.59 -5.99 -20.33
CA LEU A 9 -3.81 -5.97 -19.49
C LEU A 9 -4.95 -6.79 -20.08
N LYS A 10 -5.03 -6.94 -21.41
CA LYS A 10 -6.13 -7.65 -22.10
C LYS A 10 -5.89 -9.12 -22.25
N SER A 11 -4.69 -9.48 -22.73
CA SER A 11 -4.33 -10.87 -23.01
C SER A 11 -3.67 -11.58 -21.83
N PHE A 12 -3.23 -10.81 -20.84
CA PHE A 12 -2.42 -11.30 -19.71
C PHE A 12 -1.13 -12.01 -20.15
N SER A 13 -0.63 -11.67 -21.35
CA SER A 13 0.66 -12.17 -21.84
C SER A 13 1.81 -11.38 -21.23
N LEU A 14 2.89 -12.08 -20.89
CA LEU A 14 4.10 -11.45 -20.36
C LEU A 14 4.77 -10.61 -21.48
N GLU A 15 4.93 -9.32 -21.25
CA GLU A 15 5.60 -8.40 -22.16
C GLU A 15 7.07 -8.23 -21.84
N SER A 16 7.39 -8.04 -20.54
CA SER A 16 8.76 -7.85 -20.10
C SER A 16 8.95 -8.21 -18.62
N SER A 17 10.20 -8.24 -18.21
CA SER A 17 10.55 -8.34 -16.80
C SER A 17 11.76 -7.46 -16.48
N PHE A 18 11.86 -7.02 -15.25
CA PHE A 18 12.95 -6.18 -14.75
C PHE A 18 13.39 -6.65 -13.37
N GLU A 19 14.59 -6.25 -12.97
CA GLU A 19 15.13 -6.53 -11.65
C GLU A 19 15.30 -5.23 -10.86
N TYR A 20 15.18 -5.32 -9.55
CA TYR A 20 15.36 -4.19 -8.63
C TYR A 20 16.09 -4.61 -7.34
N GLY A 21 16.69 -3.64 -6.64
CA GLY A 21 17.68 -3.90 -5.60
C GLY A 21 17.14 -4.35 -4.24
N SER A 22 15.83 -4.13 -3.97
CA SER A 22 15.19 -4.47 -2.69
C SER A 22 14.12 -5.57 -2.86
N GLU A 23 13.33 -5.85 -1.85
CA GLU A 23 12.06 -6.57 -2.02
C GLU A 23 10.97 -5.61 -2.47
N GLY A 24 10.00 -6.08 -3.27
CA GLY A 24 8.79 -5.34 -3.59
C GLY A 24 7.63 -5.88 -2.77
N TRP A 25 6.99 -5.02 -1.98
CA TRP A 25 5.88 -5.39 -1.13
C TRP A 25 4.56 -4.83 -1.63
N GLY A 26 4.50 -3.55 -1.92
CA GLY A 26 3.34 -2.87 -2.49
C GLY A 26 3.74 -1.96 -3.65
N ILE A 27 2.79 -1.67 -4.54
CA ILE A 27 2.99 -0.78 -5.68
C ILE A 27 1.70 -0.05 -6.02
N THR A 28 1.81 1.25 -6.30
CA THR A 28 0.69 2.05 -6.82
C THR A 28 1.16 2.99 -7.92
N THR A 29 0.21 3.56 -8.65
CA THR A 29 0.49 4.58 -9.67
C THR A 29 0.28 5.99 -9.08
N MET A 30 1.17 6.93 -9.37
CA MET A 30 1.07 8.32 -8.98
C MET A 30 1.43 9.23 -10.15
N GLY A 31 0.43 9.66 -10.93
CA GLY A 31 0.66 10.38 -12.18
C GLY A 31 1.50 9.55 -13.14
N ASP A 32 2.66 10.09 -13.54
CA ASP A 32 3.59 9.44 -14.47
C ASP A 32 4.60 8.49 -13.78
N TYR A 33 4.43 8.20 -12.51
CA TYR A 33 5.34 7.38 -11.72
C TYR A 33 4.64 6.13 -11.17
N LEU A 34 5.44 5.10 -10.89
CA LEU A 34 5.10 4.05 -9.93
C LEU A 34 5.70 4.40 -8.57
N VAL A 35 4.99 4.05 -7.51
CA VAL A 35 5.53 4.13 -6.15
C VAL A 35 5.52 2.74 -5.55
N MET A 36 6.65 2.30 -5.02
CA MET A 36 6.85 0.97 -4.45
C MET A 36 7.29 1.08 -2.99
N SER A 37 6.81 0.16 -2.16
CA SER A 37 7.30 -0.12 -0.81
C SER A 37 8.15 -1.39 -0.79
N ASP A 38 8.97 -1.58 0.25
CA ASP A 38 9.82 -2.77 0.43
C ASP A 38 9.84 -3.30 1.87
N GLY A 39 8.88 -2.86 2.69
CA GLY A 39 8.81 -3.23 4.11
C GLY A 39 9.70 -2.38 5.03
N THR A 40 10.50 -1.49 4.51
CA THR A 40 11.19 -0.45 5.29
C THR A 40 10.29 0.79 5.47
N ASN A 41 10.85 1.88 5.97
CA ASN A 41 10.20 3.19 6.00
C ASN A 41 10.36 3.97 4.69
N LYS A 42 10.79 3.35 3.60
CA LYS A 42 11.05 4.01 2.32
C LYS A 42 9.93 3.76 1.30
N LEU A 43 9.66 4.78 0.51
CA LEU A 43 8.88 4.74 -0.71
C LEU A 43 9.77 5.08 -1.89
N TYR A 44 9.75 4.25 -2.93
CA TYR A 44 10.56 4.39 -4.13
C TYR A 44 9.71 4.88 -5.29
N HIS A 45 10.02 6.07 -5.80
CA HIS A 45 9.41 6.59 -7.02
C HIS A 45 10.16 6.03 -8.22
N ILE A 46 9.47 5.34 -9.10
CA ILE A 46 10.05 4.55 -10.19
C ILE A 46 9.51 5.06 -11.54
N ALA A 47 10.40 5.22 -12.51
CA ALA A 47 10.01 5.51 -13.89
C ALA A 47 9.40 4.27 -14.55
N PRO A 48 8.14 4.28 -15.04
CA PRO A 48 7.52 3.08 -15.61
C PRO A 48 8.19 2.56 -16.88
N SER A 49 8.86 3.45 -17.64
CA SER A 49 9.51 3.10 -18.90
C SER A 49 10.86 2.39 -18.74
N THR A 50 11.57 2.65 -17.65
CA THR A 50 12.93 2.13 -17.42
C THR A 50 13.07 1.34 -16.13
N PHE A 51 12.07 1.42 -15.25
CA PHE A 51 12.06 0.86 -13.89
C PHE A 51 13.18 1.37 -12.98
N ASN A 52 13.82 2.47 -13.37
CA ASN A 52 14.83 3.12 -12.55
C ASN A 52 14.18 3.87 -11.38
N ILE A 53 14.79 3.78 -10.21
CA ILE A 53 14.43 4.59 -9.05
C ILE A 53 14.85 6.03 -9.35
N LEU A 54 13.87 6.94 -9.36
CA LEU A 54 14.08 8.37 -9.57
C LEU A 54 14.27 9.12 -8.25
N ARG A 55 13.62 8.61 -7.19
CA ARG A 55 13.63 9.23 -5.88
C ARG A 55 13.27 8.23 -4.80
N GLU A 56 13.87 8.40 -3.64
CA GLU A 56 13.48 7.75 -2.37
C GLU A 56 12.90 8.77 -1.42
N VAL A 57 11.87 8.40 -0.68
CA VAL A 57 11.23 9.22 0.35
C VAL A 57 11.14 8.40 1.63
N GLU A 58 11.68 8.92 2.72
CA GLU A 58 11.54 8.30 4.04
C GLU A 58 10.24 8.73 4.70
N VAL A 59 9.49 7.77 5.21
CA VAL A 59 8.17 7.99 5.84
C VAL A 59 8.33 8.07 7.36
N TYR A 60 7.73 9.09 7.94
CA TYR A 60 7.80 9.36 9.38
C TYR A 60 6.54 10.07 9.88
N ASP A 61 6.28 9.88 11.16
CA ASP A 61 5.30 10.67 11.93
C ASP A 61 6.01 11.53 13.00
N ASN A 62 5.25 12.03 13.97
CA ASN A 62 5.79 12.83 15.08
C ASN A 62 6.57 12.01 16.14
N VAL A 63 6.56 10.68 16.03
CA VAL A 63 7.28 9.76 16.92
C VAL A 63 8.59 9.29 16.28
N GLY A 64 8.59 9.07 14.95
CA GLY A 64 9.75 8.61 14.22
C GLY A 64 9.41 7.95 12.89
N PRO A 65 10.37 7.17 12.31
CA PRO A 65 10.16 6.50 11.04
C PRO A 65 9.11 5.39 11.13
N ILE A 66 8.25 5.30 10.11
CA ILE A 66 7.23 4.27 9.97
C ILE A 66 7.76 3.14 9.10
N ASN A 67 8.16 2.06 9.72
CA ASN A 67 8.59 0.84 9.03
C ASN A 67 7.41 -0.06 8.67
N GLN A 68 7.70 -1.16 7.97
CA GLN A 68 6.72 -2.18 7.58
C GLN A 68 5.67 -1.67 6.58
N LEU A 69 6.01 -0.65 5.78
CA LEU A 69 5.15 -0.18 4.71
C LEU A 69 4.94 -1.30 3.69
N ASN A 70 3.68 -1.62 3.41
CA ASN A 70 3.32 -2.75 2.55
C ASN A 70 2.46 -2.29 1.38
N GLU A 71 1.23 -2.74 1.29
CA GLU A 71 0.34 -2.43 0.20
C GLU A 71 0.04 -0.93 0.13
N LEU A 72 -0.06 -0.38 -1.09
CA LEU A 72 -0.12 1.05 -1.36
C LEU A 72 -1.30 1.41 -2.28
N GLU A 73 -1.93 2.56 -2.01
CA GLU A 73 -2.91 3.17 -2.92
C GLU A 73 -2.76 4.71 -2.94
N TYR A 74 -2.74 5.30 -4.13
CA TYR A 74 -2.63 6.76 -4.27
C TYR A 74 -4.00 7.40 -4.45
N VAL A 75 -4.46 8.16 -3.45
CA VAL A 75 -5.78 8.80 -3.45
C VAL A 75 -5.70 10.19 -2.84
N GLY A 76 -6.32 11.16 -3.52
CA GLY A 76 -6.46 12.51 -2.98
C GLY A 76 -5.15 13.24 -2.72
N GLY A 77 -4.11 12.94 -3.49
CA GLY A 77 -2.78 13.55 -3.32
C GLY A 77 -1.90 12.89 -2.25
N LEU A 78 -2.39 11.84 -1.58
CA LEU A 78 -1.68 11.09 -0.54
C LEU A 78 -1.46 9.64 -0.97
N ILE A 79 -0.39 9.03 -0.46
CA ILE A 79 -0.15 7.59 -0.56
C ILE A 79 -0.68 6.96 0.72
N TRP A 80 -1.66 6.07 0.58
CA TRP A 80 -2.22 5.27 1.65
C TRP A 80 -1.46 3.96 1.70
N ALA A 81 -0.95 3.59 2.88
CA ALA A 81 -0.11 2.42 3.06
C ALA A 81 -0.56 1.58 4.25
N ASN A 82 -0.68 0.27 4.06
CA ASN A 82 -0.76 -0.64 5.19
C ASN A 82 0.57 -0.66 5.97
N VAL A 83 0.50 -0.59 7.28
CA VAL A 83 1.63 -0.90 8.17
C VAL A 83 1.52 -2.36 8.57
N TRP A 84 2.33 -3.22 7.98
CA TRP A 84 2.24 -4.68 8.12
C TRP A 84 2.39 -5.14 9.58
N LEU A 85 1.71 -6.21 9.93
CA LEU A 85 1.53 -6.75 11.29
C LEU A 85 0.76 -5.82 12.23
N THR A 86 0.05 -4.83 11.69
CA THR A 86 -0.83 -3.94 12.46
C THR A 86 -2.19 -3.83 11.79
N ASP A 87 -3.13 -3.21 12.48
CA ASP A 87 -4.42 -2.80 11.91
C ASP A 87 -4.41 -1.32 11.49
N ARG A 88 -3.25 -0.79 11.11
CA ARG A 88 -3.06 0.61 10.74
C ARG A 88 -2.93 0.80 9.23
N ILE A 89 -3.53 1.87 8.75
CA ILE A 89 -3.26 2.46 7.44
C ILE A 89 -2.84 3.90 7.66
N VAL A 90 -1.70 4.29 7.11
CA VAL A 90 -1.20 5.66 7.18
C VAL A 90 -1.34 6.36 5.83
N ALA A 91 -1.74 7.63 5.84
CA ALA A 91 -1.79 8.48 4.66
C ALA A 91 -0.58 9.42 4.65
N ILE A 92 0.22 9.31 3.62
CA ILE A 92 1.58 9.86 3.51
C ILE A 92 1.62 10.95 2.44
N ASP A 93 2.20 12.09 2.76
CA ASP A 93 2.55 13.10 1.77
C ASP A 93 3.69 12.57 0.89
N PRO A 94 3.47 12.38 -0.43
CA PRO A 94 4.47 11.76 -1.30
C PRO A 94 5.72 12.61 -1.53
N LYS A 95 5.67 13.90 -1.19
CA LYS A 95 6.81 14.79 -1.37
C LYS A 95 7.73 14.81 -0.15
N SER A 96 7.15 14.85 1.04
CA SER A 96 7.92 14.97 2.29
C SER A 96 8.11 13.65 3.02
N GLY A 97 7.25 12.66 2.79
CA GLY A 97 7.19 11.43 3.57
C GLY A 97 6.47 11.57 4.91
N ALA A 98 5.98 12.77 5.23
CA ALA A 98 5.27 13.00 6.48
C ALA A 98 3.90 12.31 6.49
N VAL A 99 3.60 11.56 7.54
CA VAL A 99 2.26 11.01 7.78
C VAL A 99 1.30 12.14 8.10
N LYS A 100 0.20 12.23 7.35
CA LYS A 100 -0.87 13.22 7.52
C LYS A 100 -2.05 12.68 8.31
N TYR A 101 -2.39 11.41 8.08
CA TYR A 101 -3.48 10.73 8.78
C TYR A 101 -3.05 9.32 9.13
N ASP A 102 -3.58 8.83 10.22
CA ASP A 102 -3.37 7.48 10.75
C ASP A 102 -4.74 6.88 11.09
N LEU A 103 -5.08 5.79 10.43
CA LEU A 103 -6.35 5.09 10.63
C LEU A 103 -6.12 3.84 11.49
N ASP A 104 -6.74 3.78 12.64
CA ASP A 104 -6.87 2.55 13.43
C ASP A 104 -8.10 1.77 12.94
N LEU A 105 -7.86 0.61 12.38
CA LEU A 105 -8.86 -0.29 11.79
C LEU A 105 -8.99 -1.61 12.58
N SER A 106 -8.55 -1.61 13.85
CA SER A 106 -8.59 -2.78 14.74
C SER A 106 -9.99 -3.36 14.94
N GLY A 107 -11.03 -2.55 14.69
CA GLY A 107 -12.43 -2.96 14.79
C GLY A 107 -13.05 -3.57 13.53
N LEU A 108 -12.34 -3.67 12.39
CA LEU A 108 -12.93 -4.20 11.14
C LEU A 108 -13.33 -5.66 11.27
N LEU A 109 -12.45 -6.52 11.79
CA LEU A 109 -12.79 -7.90 12.12
C LEU A 109 -13.22 -8.00 13.58
N SER A 110 -14.33 -8.68 13.82
CA SER A 110 -14.70 -9.07 15.18
C SER A 110 -13.66 -10.02 15.80
N ALA A 111 -13.59 -10.08 17.13
CA ALA A 111 -12.68 -10.99 17.83
C ALA A 111 -12.93 -12.46 17.43
N ALA A 112 -14.20 -12.84 17.20
CA ALA A 112 -14.57 -14.18 16.77
C ALA A 112 -14.08 -14.54 15.35
N GLU A 113 -14.03 -13.56 14.44
CA GLU A 113 -13.50 -13.75 13.09
C GLU A 113 -11.97 -13.77 13.10
N ARG A 114 -11.37 -12.89 13.87
CA ARG A 114 -9.90 -12.84 14.04
C ARG A 114 -9.38 -14.13 14.67
N GLY A 115 -10.10 -14.73 15.61
CA GLY A 115 -9.75 -16.01 16.23
C GLY A 115 -9.86 -17.23 15.30
N LYS A 116 -10.39 -17.06 14.08
CA LYS A 116 -10.44 -18.11 13.04
C LYS A 116 -9.30 -18.01 12.03
N LEU A 117 -8.48 -16.98 12.12
CA LEU A 117 -7.30 -16.84 11.28
C LEU A 117 -6.20 -17.75 11.81
N ASP A 118 -5.57 -18.48 10.91
CA ASP A 118 -4.64 -19.56 11.27
C ASP A 118 -3.21 -19.07 11.47
N ASP A 119 -2.88 -17.90 10.92
CA ASP A 119 -1.50 -17.40 10.89
C ASP A 119 -1.42 -15.98 11.45
N LYS A 120 -0.36 -15.72 12.19
CA LYS A 120 -0.03 -14.37 12.68
C LYS A 120 0.13 -13.33 11.54
N ASP A 121 0.40 -13.81 10.32
CA ASP A 121 0.56 -13.00 9.13
C ASP A 121 -0.77 -12.74 8.39
N ASP A 122 -1.90 -13.26 8.91
CA ASP A 122 -3.25 -13.01 8.40
C ASP A 122 -3.77 -11.64 8.85
N VAL A 123 -3.01 -10.62 8.54
CA VAL A 123 -3.23 -9.24 8.96
C VAL A 123 -3.91 -8.40 7.88
N LEU A 124 -4.38 -7.23 8.28
CA LEU A 124 -4.84 -6.20 7.35
C LEU A 124 -3.75 -5.90 6.32
N ASN A 125 -4.04 -6.15 5.05
CA ASN A 125 -3.13 -5.85 3.94
C ASN A 125 -3.88 -5.92 2.61
N GLY A 126 -4.29 -4.80 2.10
CA GLY A 126 -5.02 -4.65 0.85
C GLY A 126 -5.85 -3.37 0.87
N ILE A 127 -5.55 -2.45 -0.05
CA ILE A 127 -6.24 -1.18 -0.22
C ILE A 127 -6.59 -1.04 -1.70
N ALA A 128 -7.82 -0.65 -2.00
CA ALA A 128 -8.20 -0.23 -3.34
C ALA A 128 -9.18 0.94 -3.26
N TRP A 129 -9.06 1.88 -4.17
CA TRP A 129 -9.95 3.04 -4.25
C TRP A 129 -11.01 2.88 -5.33
N ASN A 130 -12.26 3.17 -4.97
CA ASN A 130 -13.34 3.31 -5.93
C ASN A 130 -13.61 4.80 -6.20
N PRO A 131 -13.26 5.34 -7.37
CA PRO A 131 -13.45 6.76 -7.67
C PRO A 131 -14.92 7.15 -7.88
N VAL A 132 -15.81 6.18 -8.13
CA VAL A 132 -17.24 6.42 -8.35
C VAL A 132 -17.96 6.61 -7.02
N SER A 133 -17.81 5.66 -6.09
CA SER A 133 -18.43 5.73 -4.75
C SER A 133 -17.64 6.62 -3.79
N LYS A 134 -16.37 6.93 -4.12
CA LYS A 134 -15.40 7.63 -3.25
C LYS A 134 -15.22 6.90 -1.92
N THR A 135 -15.00 5.61 -2.02
CA THR A 135 -14.79 4.69 -0.89
C THR A 135 -13.53 3.88 -1.08
N PHE A 136 -12.98 3.39 0.03
CA PHE A 136 -11.91 2.41 0.02
C PHE A 136 -12.48 1.00 0.17
N TYR A 137 -11.92 0.05 -0.56
CA TYR A 137 -12.06 -1.36 -0.29
C TYR A 137 -10.83 -1.84 0.46
N LEU A 138 -11.06 -2.47 1.62
CA LEU A 138 -10.01 -2.96 2.50
C LEU A 138 -10.21 -4.44 2.77
N THR A 139 -9.11 -5.17 2.80
CA THR A 139 -9.11 -6.58 3.18
C THR A 139 -7.82 -6.95 3.92
N GLY A 140 -7.66 -8.20 4.27
CA GLY A 140 -6.42 -8.73 4.81
C GLY A 140 -6.06 -10.06 4.17
N LYS A 141 -4.84 -10.53 4.44
CA LYS A 141 -4.39 -11.83 3.98
C LYS A 141 -5.30 -12.91 4.54
N ARG A 142 -5.88 -13.73 3.65
CA ARG A 142 -6.84 -14.79 3.97
C ARG A 142 -8.07 -14.35 4.77
N TRP A 143 -8.38 -13.06 4.80
CA TRP A 143 -9.57 -12.59 5.47
C TRP A 143 -10.85 -13.07 4.75
N PRO A 144 -11.91 -13.43 5.49
CA PRO A 144 -13.16 -13.89 4.90
C PRO A 144 -14.02 -12.75 4.34
N LYS A 145 -13.58 -11.50 4.48
CA LYS A 145 -14.35 -10.29 4.15
C LYS A 145 -13.53 -9.27 3.40
N LEU A 146 -14.21 -8.57 2.51
CA LEU A 146 -13.83 -7.28 1.94
C LEU A 146 -14.73 -6.21 2.57
N PHE A 147 -14.12 -5.14 3.04
CA PHE A 147 -14.84 -4.01 3.65
C PHE A 147 -14.84 -2.83 2.71
N GLU A 148 -16.01 -2.21 2.54
CA GLU A 148 -16.12 -0.91 1.88
C GLU A 148 -16.28 0.16 2.96
N ILE A 149 -15.35 1.11 3.00
CA ILE A 149 -15.35 2.19 3.99
C ILE A 149 -15.28 3.55 3.31
N LYS A 150 -15.89 4.53 3.94
CA LYS A 150 -15.74 5.94 3.57
C LYS A 150 -14.84 6.62 4.58
N VAL A 151 -13.78 7.24 4.10
CA VAL A 151 -12.89 8.06 4.90
C VAL A 151 -13.14 9.52 4.53
N GLU A 152 -13.47 10.33 5.51
CA GLU A 152 -13.56 11.78 5.32
C GLU A 152 -12.16 12.36 5.41
N ILE A 153 -11.64 12.79 4.27
CA ILE A 153 -10.36 13.49 4.20
C ILE A 153 -10.66 14.98 4.39
N PRO A 154 -10.21 15.62 5.46
CA PRO A 154 -10.40 17.06 5.65
C PRO A 154 -9.74 17.83 4.50
N ASN A 155 -10.44 18.83 3.99
CA ASN A 155 -9.96 19.73 2.93
C ASN A 155 -8.80 20.60 3.39
#